data_23b67bc4d6d1ec0daf6433c9ed487c28
#
_entry.id   23b67bc4d6d1ec0daf6433c9ed487c28
#
_cell.length_a   1.000
_cell.length_b   1.000
_cell.length_c   1.000
_cell.angle_alpha   90.00
_cell.angle_beta   90.00
_cell.angle_gamma   90.00
#
_symmetry.space_group_name_H-M   'P 1'
#
loop_
_entity.id
_entity.type
_entity.pdbx_description
1 polymer ?
#
loop_
_entity_poly.entity_id
_entity_poly.type
_entity_poly.pdbx_seq_one_letter_code
_entity_poly.pdbx_strand_id
1 'polypeptide(L)'
;MKKKIVSTLVVIGLLIVLGGYSYNVQYRQKPEIKHFTAFFSVTGRPLGMQNDIKEIIADEIGADCEENWLVGQSKEEVLNSYIASGEYPDFILGEKALLEADALIPIDEYWDDYPNLRNYLSDEQWEHFRQEDGHIYWIPQFCVFQGENVEV
;
A
#
# COMPACT_ATOMS: atom_id res chain seq x y z
N MET A 1 55.68 -14.50 -25.44
CA MET A 1 54.54 -15.22 -24.83
C MET A 1 54.14 -14.69 -23.44
N LYS A 2 55.06 -14.51 -22.48
CA LYS A 2 54.72 -14.05 -21.10
C LYS A 2 53.97 -12.72 -21.04
N LYS A 3 54.30 -11.69 -21.84
CA LYS A 3 53.62 -10.38 -21.82
C LYS A 3 52.14 -10.46 -22.26
N LYS A 4 51.80 -11.32 -23.23
CA LYS A 4 50.39 -11.49 -23.65
C LYS A 4 49.53 -12.18 -22.57
N ILE A 5 50.08 -13.14 -21.85
CA ILE A 5 49.39 -13.85 -20.77
C ILE A 5 49.08 -12.88 -19.59
N VAL A 6 50.06 -12.05 -19.22
CA VAL A 6 49.90 -11.05 -18.16
C VAL A 6 48.82 -10.03 -18.53
N SER A 7 48.82 -9.53 -19.77
CA SER A 7 47.82 -8.59 -20.27
C SER A 7 46.40 -9.20 -20.22
N THR A 8 46.25 -10.48 -20.62
CA THR A 8 44.95 -11.16 -20.59
C THR A 8 44.42 -11.37 -19.16
N LEU A 9 45.30 -11.72 -18.22
CA LEU A 9 44.91 -11.88 -16.81
C LEU A 9 44.51 -10.54 -16.16
N VAL A 10 45.13 -9.44 -16.50
CA VAL A 10 44.77 -8.10 -16.02
C VAL A 10 43.40 -7.70 -16.56
N VAL A 11 43.11 -7.96 -17.84
CA VAL A 11 41.77 -7.65 -18.42
C VAL A 11 40.65 -8.50 -17.77
N ILE A 12 40.91 -9.78 -17.57
CA ILE A 12 39.91 -10.67 -16.86
C ILE A 12 39.70 -10.19 -15.43
N GLY A 13 40.74 -9.84 -14.69
CA GLY A 13 40.62 -9.28 -13.33
C GLY A 13 39.80 -7.98 -13.30
N LEU A 14 40.01 -7.08 -14.25
CA LEU A 14 39.23 -5.84 -14.39
C LEU A 14 37.75 -6.11 -14.69
N LEU A 15 37.45 -7.07 -15.56
CA LEU A 15 36.05 -7.47 -15.86
C LEU A 15 35.34 -8.07 -14.66
N ILE A 16 36.02 -8.88 -13.84
CA ILE A 16 35.45 -9.44 -12.59
C ILE A 16 35.18 -8.33 -11.58
N VAL A 17 36.10 -7.37 -11.43
CA VAL A 17 35.92 -6.24 -10.49
C VAL A 17 34.79 -5.33 -10.97
N LEU A 18 34.70 -5.01 -12.25
CA LEU A 18 33.61 -4.19 -12.80
C LEU A 18 32.27 -4.92 -12.74
N GLY A 19 32.26 -6.21 -13.06
CA GLY A 19 31.04 -7.04 -12.93
C GLY A 19 30.56 -7.17 -11.47
N GLY A 20 31.49 -7.40 -10.55
CA GLY A 20 31.19 -7.44 -9.11
C GLY A 20 30.74 -6.08 -8.57
N TYR A 21 31.30 -4.98 -9.05
CA TYR A 21 30.88 -3.64 -8.67
C TYR A 21 29.48 -3.32 -9.21
N SER A 22 29.20 -3.60 -10.48
CA SER A 22 27.88 -3.42 -11.08
C SER A 22 26.80 -4.27 -10.39
N TYR A 23 27.11 -5.53 -10.10
CA TYR A 23 26.23 -6.42 -9.34
C TYR A 23 25.92 -5.85 -7.95
N ASN A 24 26.94 -5.39 -7.22
CA ASN A 24 26.79 -4.86 -5.87
C ASN A 24 26.03 -3.52 -5.86
N VAL A 25 26.21 -2.66 -6.86
CA VAL A 25 25.46 -1.40 -7.00
C VAL A 25 24.00 -1.68 -7.32
N GLN A 26 23.71 -2.63 -8.19
CA GLN A 26 22.34 -2.98 -8.57
C GLN A 26 21.57 -3.64 -7.43
N TYR A 27 22.23 -4.44 -6.57
CA TYR A 27 21.63 -5.04 -5.39
C TYR A 27 21.53 -4.10 -4.17
N ARG A 28 22.27 -2.98 -4.16
CA ARG A 28 22.26 -2.03 -3.03
C ARG A 28 21.32 -0.85 -3.19
N GLN A 29 20.73 -0.66 -4.36
CA GLN A 29 19.65 0.31 -4.49
C GLN A 29 18.38 -0.34 -3.96
N LYS A 30 18.21 -0.27 -2.62
CA LYS A 30 16.91 -0.52 -2.00
C LYS A 30 15.92 0.45 -2.68
N PRO A 31 14.81 -0.03 -3.22
CA PRO A 31 13.82 0.88 -3.81
C PRO A 31 13.42 1.92 -2.76
N GLU A 32 13.22 3.15 -3.19
CA GLU A 32 12.69 4.19 -2.31
C GLU A 32 11.32 3.73 -1.82
N ILE A 33 11.21 3.50 -0.51
CA ILE A 33 9.94 3.07 0.10
C ILE A 33 9.02 4.28 0.15
N LYS A 34 7.86 4.16 -0.47
CA LYS A 34 6.80 5.17 -0.38
C LYS A 34 6.10 5.03 0.97
N HIS A 35 5.95 6.13 1.68
CA HIS A 35 5.22 6.17 2.95
C HIS A 35 3.80 6.68 2.70
N PHE A 36 2.84 6.03 3.32
CA PHE A 36 1.44 6.44 3.31
C PHE A 36 0.82 6.21 4.68
N THR A 37 -0.28 6.88 4.95
CA THR A 37 -1.01 6.83 6.22
C THR A 37 -2.35 6.13 6.03
N ALA A 38 -2.77 5.34 7.03
CA ALA A 38 -4.07 4.68 7.01
C ALA A 38 -4.75 4.80 8.38
N PHE A 39 -6.06 5.03 8.38
CA PHE A 39 -6.88 4.99 9.58
C PHE A 39 -7.80 3.78 9.57
N PHE A 40 -7.68 2.98 10.63
CA PHE A 40 -8.52 1.82 10.90
C PHE A 40 -9.54 2.14 11.98
N SER A 41 -10.81 2.21 11.62
CA SER A 41 -11.92 2.58 12.51
C SER A 41 -12.32 1.46 13.50
N VAL A 42 -11.37 0.63 13.88
CA VAL A 42 -11.54 -0.45 14.86
C VAL A 42 -10.51 -0.28 15.98
N THR A 43 -10.86 -0.77 17.16
CA THR A 43 -9.93 -0.77 18.29
C THR A 43 -8.77 -1.72 17.96
N GLY A 44 -7.57 -1.17 17.94
CA GLY A 44 -6.38 -1.91 17.61
C GLY A 44 -5.16 -1.37 18.34
N ARG A 45 -4.04 -1.98 18.06
CA ARG A 45 -2.76 -1.52 18.55
C ARG A 45 -1.82 -1.41 17.35
N PRO A 46 -1.19 -0.25 17.13
CA PRO A 46 -0.18 -0.13 16.09
C PRO A 46 0.86 -1.25 16.25
N LEU A 47 1.25 -1.83 15.13
CA LEU A 47 2.37 -2.77 15.13
C LEU A 47 3.60 -2.04 15.67
N GLY A 48 4.32 -2.65 16.63
CA GLY A 48 5.47 -2.01 17.27
C GLY A 48 6.51 -1.56 16.23
N MET A 49 7.29 -0.54 16.58
CA MET A 49 8.30 0.06 15.68
C MET A 49 9.34 -0.94 15.16
N GLN A 50 9.49 -2.10 15.81
CA GLN A 50 10.31 -3.23 15.34
C GLN A 50 9.40 -4.39 15.00
N ASN A 51 9.01 -4.46 13.73
CA ASN A 51 8.21 -5.55 13.19
C ASN A 51 8.86 -6.05 11.90
N ASP A 52 9.64 -7.12 12.04
CA ASP A 52 10.37 -7.73 10.93
C ASP A 52 9.45 -8.12 9.75
N ILE A 53 8.20 -8.52 10.04
CA ILE A 53 7.23 -8.89 9.01
C ILE A 53 6.79 -7.65 8.24
N LYS A 54 6.52 -6.54 8.93
CA LYS A 54 6.15 -5.28 8.30
C LYS A 54 7.28 -4.77 7.40
N GLU A 55 8.53 -4.84 7.88
CA GLU A 55 9.70 -4.47 7.09
C GLU A 55 9.87 -5.33 5.84
N ILE A 56 9.69 -6.65 5.95
CA ILE A 56 9.74 -7.57 4.80
C ILE A 56 8.66 -7.22 3.77
N ILE A 57 7.43 -6.95 4.22
CA ILE A 57 6.33 -6.56 3.34
C ILE A 57 6.65 -5.22 2.68
N ALA A 58 7.09 -4.22 3.44
CA ALA A 58 7.41 -2.89 2.92
C ALA A 58 8.53 -2.95 1.87
N ASP A 59 9.55 -3.77 2.08
CA ASP A 59 10.63 -3.99 1.13
C ASP A 59 10.15 -4.70 -0.14
N GLU A 60 9.22 -5.66 -0.03
CA GLU A 60 8.70 -6.41 -1.18
C GLU A 60 7.77 -5.56 -2.05
N ILE A 61 6.88 -4.77 -1.43
CA ILE A 61 5.91 -3.95 -2.17
C ILE A 61 6.41 -2.53 -2.48
N GLY A 62 7.54 -2.11 -1.88
CA GLY A 62 8.10 -0.76 -2.03
C GLY A 62 7.26 0.33 -1.35
N ALA A 63 6.48 -0.04 -0.32
CA ALA A 63 5.63 0.90 0.40
C ALA A 63 5.50 0.52 1.88
N ASP A 64 5.45 1.53 2.76
CA ASP A 64 5.26 1.38 4.21
C ASP A 64 4.06 2.20 4.68
N CYS A 65 3.24 1.60 5.55
CA CYS A 65 2.02 2.19 6.08
C CYS A 65 2.22 2.67 7.51
N GLU A 66 1.91 3.93 7.77
CA GLU A 66 1.70 4.43 9.13
C GLU A 66 0.25 4.19 9.52
N GLU A 67 0.06 3.29 10.47
CA GLU A 67 -1.26 2.81 10.90
C GLU A 67 -1.79 3.64 12.07
N ASN A 68 -2.96 4.25 11.90
CA ASN A 68 -3.71 4.92 12.95
C ASN A 68 -4.93 4.09 13.35
N TRP A 69 -5.03 3.76 14.63
CA TRP A 69 -6.08 2.93 15.20
C TRP A 69 -6.91 3.70 16.22
N LEU A 70 -8.14 3.24 16.49
CA LEU A 70 -8.92 3.79 17.61
C LEU A 70 -8.27 3.46 18.94
N VAL A 71 -7.92 4.50 19.71
CA VAL A 71 -7.34 4.38 21.06
C VAL A 71 -8.13 5.25 22.02
N GLY A 72 -9.15 4.67 22.67
CA GLY A 72 -9.95 5.34 23.70
C GLY A 72 -10.93 6.42 23.21
N GLN A 73 -11.07 6.58 21.90
CA GLN A 73 -12.01 7.48 21.24
C GLN A 73 -13.07 6.67 20.49
N SER A 74 -14.24 7.25 20.24
CA SER A 74 -15.20 6.65 19.31
C SER A 74 -14.80 6.91 17.85
N LYS A 75 -15.29 6.06 16.94
CA LYS A 75 -15.09 6.26 15.50
C LYS A 75 -15.61 7.64 15.07
N GLU A 76 -16.78 8.00 15.52
CA GLU A 76 -17.45 9.27 15.19
C GLU A 76 -16.63 10.49 15.62
N GLU A 77 -16.02 10.45 16.81
CA GLU A 77 -15.17 11.54 17.30
C GLU A 77 -13.95 11.73 16.40
N VAL A 78 -13.30 10.63 15.99
CA VAL A 78 -12.11 10.70 15.12
C VAL A 78 -12.50 11.16 13.72
N LEU A 79 -13.58 10.63 13.13
CA LEU A 79 -14.05 11.05 11.80
C LEU A 79 -14.45 12.53 11.79
N ASN A 80 -15.16 13.00 12.81
CA ASN A 80 -15.51 14.41 12.93
C ASN A 80 -14.28 15.32 13.08
N SER A 81 -13.20 14.82 13.72
CA SER A 81 -11.94 15.55 13.80
C SER A 81 -11.27 15.69 12.44
N TYR A 82 -11.22 14.63 11.63
CA TYR A 82 -10.71 14.69 10.27
C TYR A 82 -11.53 15.64 9.40
N ILE A 83 -12.86 15.54 9.44
CA ILE A 83 -13.76 16.43 8.69
C ILE A 83 -13.56 17.89 9.11
N ALA A 84 -13.43 18.16 10.41
CA ALA A 84 -13.25 19.53 10.91
C ALA A 84 -11.89 20.13 10.57
N SER A 85 -10.82 19.32 10.52
CA SER A 85 -9.48 19.78 10.16
C SER A 85 -9.26 19.87 8.65
N GLY A 86 -9.97 19.06 7.87
CA GLY A 86 -9.69 18.86 6.45
C GLY A 86 -8.39 18.11 6.16
N GLU A 87 -7.76 17.54 7.20
CA GLU A 87 -6.54 16.74 7.08
C GLU A 87 -6.90 15.26 7.21
N TYR A 88 -6.79 14.52 6.12
CA TYR A 88 -7.17 13.12 6.04
C TYR A 88 -5.95 12.22 5.86
N PRO A 89 -5.95 10.98 6.38
CA PRO A 89 -4.96 9.97 5.99
C PRO A 89 -5.15 9.58 4.52
N ASP A 90 -4.10 9.01 3.91
CA ASP A 90 -4.15 8.56 2.51
C ASP A 90 -5.20 7.45 2.29
N PHE A 91 -5.39 6.59 3.30
CA PHE A 91 -6.41 5.55 3.31
C PHE A 91 -7.30 5.66 4.55
N ILE A 92 -8.58 5.64 4.35
CA ILE A 92 -9.59 5.65 5.41
C ILE A 92 -10.73 4.72 5.03
N LEU A 93 -11.34 4.08 6.03
CA LEU A 93 -12.49 3.23 5.78
C LEU A 93 -13.65 4.08 5.23
N GLY A 94 -14.30 3.61 4.17
CA GLY A 94 -15.42 4.30 3.53
C GLY A 94 -16.59 4.48 4.49
N GLU A 95 -16.97 5.72 4.73
CA GLU A 95 -18.09 6.11 5.59
C GLU A 95 -18.91 7.21 4.91
N LYS A 96 -20.23 7.14 5.07
CA LYS A 96 -21.13 8.10 4.43
C LYS A 96 -20.83 9.56 4.82
N ALA A 97 -20.44 9.81 6.06
CA ALA A 97 -20.08 11.13 6.54
C ALA A 97 -18.85 11.72 5.81
N LEU A 98 -17.89 10.87 5.42
CA LEU A 98 -16.72 11.29 4.64
C LEU A 98 -17.09 11.59 3.19
N LEU A 99 -18.01 10.82 2.61
CA LEU A 99 -18.54 11.09 1.27
C LEU A 99 -19.31 12.42 1.25
N GLU A 100 -20.18 12.66 2.22
CA GLU A 100 -20.94 13.91 2.37
C GLU A 100 -20.04 15.14 2.62
N ALA A 101 -18.83 14.89 3.15
CA ALA A 101 -17.81 15.94 3.39
C ALA A 101 -16.83 16.12 2.21
N ASP A 102 -17.07 15.47 1.06
CA ASP A 102 -16.17 15.52 -0.11
C ASP A 102 -14.73 15.05 0.19
N ALA A 103 -14.58 14.14 1.17
CA ALA A 103 -13.30 13.66 1.65
C ALA A 103 -12.78 12.40 0.93
N LEU A 104 -13.58 11.79 0.08
CA LEU A 104 -13.25 10.58 -0.63
C LEU A 104 -13.11 10.84 -2.13
N ILE A 105 -12.18 10.15 -2.77
CA ILE A 105 -12.02 10.19 -4.23
C ILE A 105 -12.73 9.00 -4.87
N PRO A 106 -13.30 9.15 -6.07
CA PRO A 106 -13.89 8.03 -6.81
C PRO A 106 -12.79 7.09 -7.30
N ILE A 107 -12.79 5.84 -6.81
CA ILE A 107 -11.75 4.86 -7.15
C ILE A 107 -11.94 4.24 -8.53
N ASP A 108 -13.16 4.24 -9.05
CA ASP A 108 -13.49 3.71 -10.37
C ASP A 108 -12.89 4.53 -11.53
N GLU A 109 -12.53 5.79 -11.30
CA GLU A 109 -11.82 6.60 -12.29
C GLU A 109 -10.38 6.13 -12.56
N TYR A 110 -9.80 5.34 -11.65
CA TYR A 110 -8.42 4.85 -11.73
C TYR A 110 -8.31 3.39 -12.17
N TRP A 111 -9.41 2.73 -12.54
CA TRP A 111 -9.42 1.30 -12.86
C TRP A 111 -8.53 0.91 -14.03
N ASP A 112 -8.36 1.78 -15.01
CA ASP A 112 -7.48 1.51 -16.15
C ASP A 112 -6.01 1.45 -15.73
N ASP A 113 -5.60 2.25 -14.72
CA ASP A 113 -4.26 2.26 -14.16
C ASP A 113 -4.04 1.12 -13.16
N TYR A 114 -5.11 0.62 -12.54
CA TYR A 114 -5.06 -0.40 -11.48
C TYR A 114 -5.95 -1.61 -11.79
N PRO A 115 -5.60 -2.43 -12.80
CA PRO A 115 -6.43 -3.57 -13.22
C PRO A 115 -6.63 -4.63 -12.14
N ASN A 116 -5.70 -4.77 -11.18
CA ASN A 116 -5.86 -5.68 -10.04
C ASN A 116 -6.99 -5.23 -9.11
N LEU A 117 -7.14 -3.92 -8.91
CA LEU A 117 -8.25 -3.35 -8.15
C LEU A 117 -9.57 -3.58 -8.89
N ARG A 118 -9.61 -3.24 -10.18
CA ARG A 118 -10.80 -3.44 -11.02
C ARG A 118 -11.28 -4.89 -11.03
N ASN A 119 -10.34 -5.85 -11.08
CA ASN A 119 -10.63 -7.29 -11.16
C ASN A 119 -10.85 -7.95 -9.80
N TYR A 120 -10.81 -7.19 -8.70
CA TYR A 120 -11.03 -7.71 -7.34
C TYR A 120 -12.46 -8.26 -7.16
N LEU A 121 -13.43 -7.62 -7.78
CA LEU A 121 -14.83 -8.02 -7.83
C LEU A 121 -15.33 -8.12 -9.26
N SER A 122 -16.43 -8.84 -9.48
CA SER A 122 -17.18 -8.81 -10.75
C SER A 122 -17.88 -7.47 -10.94
N ASP A 123 -18.28 -7.17 -12.19
CA ASP A 123 -19.04 -5.96 -12.51
C ASP A 123 -20.34 -5.86 -11.71
N GLU A 124 -21.05 -7.00 -11.54
CA GLU A 124 -22.29 -7.08 -10.78
C GLU A 124 -22.05 -6.77 -9.29
N GLN A 125 -20.93 -7.26 -8.72
CA GLN A 125 -20.58 -6.99 -7.34
C GLN A 125 -20.20 -5.51 -7.15
N TRP A 126 -19.41 -4.93 -8.07
CA TRP A 126 -19.06 -3.51 -8.00
C TRP A 126 -20.28 -2.60 -8.07
N GLU A 127 -21.32 -2.98 -8.84
CA GLU A 127 -22.53 -2.18 -8.98
C GLU A 127 -23.28 -1.99 -7.65
N HIS A 128 -23.15 -2.93 -6.70
CA HIS A 128 -23.74 -2.80 -5.37
C HIS A 128 -23.09 -1.71 -4.50
N PHE A 129 -21.87 -1.29 -4.84
CA PHE A 129 -21.12 -0.25 -4.12
C PHE A 129 -21.17 1.12 -4.81
N ARG A 130 -21.83 1.19 -5.97
CA ARG A 130 -22.00 2.44 -6.70
C ARG A 130 -22.95 3.37 -5.96
N GLN A 131 -22.49 4.60 -5.75
CA GLN A 131 -23.27 5.63 -5.08
C GLN A 131 -24.25 6.32 -6.05
N GLU A 132 -25.10 7.20 -5.52
CA GLU A 132 -26.15 7.89 -6.30
C GLU A 132 -25.58 8.77 -7.43
N ASP A 133 -24.35 9.28 -7.28
CA ASP A 133 -23.63 10.05 -8.28
C ASP A 133 -23.01 9.21 -9.40
N GLY A 134 -23.11 7.88 -9.30
CA GLY A 134 -22.61 6.94 -10.31
C GLY A 134 -21.17 6.50 -10.08
N HIS A 135 -20.53 6.87 -8.96
CA HIS A 135 -19.15 6.53 -8.64
C HIS A 135 -19.02 5.51 -7.51
N ILE A 136 -17.83 4.91 -7.38
CA ILE A 136 -17.46 3.97 -6.33
C ILE A 136 -16.30 4.59 -5.54
N TYR A 137 -16.44 4.67 -4.21
CA TYR A 137 -15.51 5.38 -3.34
C TYR A 137 -14.75 4.48 -2.36
N TRP A 138 -15.11 3.22 -2.21
CA TRP A 138 -14.45 2.29 -1.30
C TRP A 138 -14.43 0.87 -1.82
N ILE A 139 -13.46 0.12 -1.32
CA ILE A 139 -13.32 -1.30 -1.58
C ILE A 139 -14.00 -2.04 -0.43
N PRO A 140 -14.97 -2.92 -0.69
CA PRO A 140 -15.60 -3.71 0.36
C PRO A 140 -14.60 -4.68 0.99
N GLN A 141 -14.66 -4.81 2.31
CA GLN A 141 -13.91 -5.78 3.05
C GLN A 141 -14.80 -6.99 3.34
N PHE A 142 -14.42 -8.14 2.83
CA PHE A 142 -15.10 -9.39 3.15
C PHE A 142 -14.39 -10.08 4.33
N CYS A 143 -15.06 -10.14 5.47
CA CYS A 143 -14.60 -10.94 6.61
C CYS A 143 -15.22 -12.34 6.53
N VAL A 144 -14.41 -13.35 6.25
CA VAL A 144 -14.83 -14.74 6.35
C VAL A 144 -14.58 -15.21 7.78
N PHE A 145 -15.63 -15.20 8.61
CA PHE A 145 -15.60 -15.94 9.87
C PHE A 145 -15.87 -17.42 9.59
N GLN A 146 -15.12 -18.31 10.26
CA GLN A 146 -15.29 -19.75 10.10
C GLN A 146 -16.76 -20.16 10.37
N GLY A 147 -17.50 -20.46 9.30
CA GLY A 147 -18.79 -21.12 9.35
C GLY A 147 -20.02 -20.34 8.86
N GLU A 148 -19.96 -19.01 8.68
CA GLU A 148 -21.09 -18.26 8.12
C GLU A 148 -20.58 -17.10 7.26
N ASN A 149 -21.08 -17.00 6.03
CA ASN A 149 -20.91 -15.81 5.19
C ASN A 149 -21.79 -14.71 5.81
N VAL A 150 -21.17 -13.78 6.53
CA VAL A 150 -21.87 -12.55 6.92
C VAL A 150 -21.57 -11.53 5.83
N GLU A 151 -22.55 -11.31 4.97
CA GLU A 151 -22.58 -10.11 4.12
C GLU A 151 -22.82 -8.91 5.06
N VAL A 152 -21.88 -7.99 5.09
CA VAL A 152 -21.99 -6.73 5.83
C VAL A 152 -22.29 -5.61 4.84
#